data_8a8b8aa14c7a9be135ec3a58b397515f
#
_entry.id   8a8b8aa14c7a9be135ec3a58b397515f
#
_cell.length_a   1.000
_cell.length_b   1.000
_cell.length_c   1.000
_cell.angle_alpha   90.00
_cell.angle_beta   90.00
_cell.angle_gamma   90.00
#
_symmetry.space_group_name_H-M   'P 1'
#
loop_
_entity.id
_entity.type
_entity.pdbx_description
1 polymer ?
#
loop_
_entity_poly.entity_id
_entity_poly.type
_entity_poly.pdbx_seq_one_letter_code
_entity_poly.pdbx_strand_id
1 'polypeptide(L)'
;MSTIDVGLQVTESDLFKATGDFLSVLFPDAEITQTQQNQTSMPKGGFISMTPLFLTDLSTSAVNYEHDGISDYGRAELRRVDEWQCQLDFYGDQAQNNATIFSRIARSEFACTWFMENANVLVPLYSGPPRQTSMINGEKQWESRWTLEFHANPLIVVSVPQQFMT
;
A
#
# COMPACT_ATOMS: atom_id res chain seq x y z
N MET A 1 -13.27 -32.09 -14.23
CA MET A 1 -13.19 -30.64 -14.55
C MET A 1 -11.94 -30.07 -13.93
N SER A 2 -11.02 -29.60 -14.72
CA SER A 2 -9.79 -29.03 -14.17
C SER A 2 -10.09 -27.66 -13.56
N THR A 3 -9.64 -27.45 -12.36
CA THR A 3 -9.75 -26.17 -11.66
C THR A 3 -8.74 -25.19 -12.29
N ILE A 4 -9.21 -24.01 -12.68
CA ILE A 4 -8.31 -22.94 -13.15
C ILE A 4 -7.58 -22.40 -11.91
N ASP A 5 -6.26 -22.52 -11.92
CA ASP A 5 -5.42 -22.03 -10.83
C ASP A 5 -4.86 -20.65 -11.20
N VAL A 6 -5.53 -19.61 -10.72
CA VAL A 6 -5.09 -18.23 -10.90
C VAL A 6 -4.33 -17.80 -9.66
N GLY A 7 -3.09 -17.36 -9.87
CA GLY A 7 -2.25 -16.86 -8.79
C GLY A 7 -2.20 -15.34 -8.77
N LEU A 8 -2.18 -14.77 -7.57
CA LEU A 8 -1.96 -13.35 -7.35
C LEU A 8 -0.79 -13.20 -6.37
N GLN A 9 0.27 -12.54 -6.83
CA GLN A 9 1.35 -12.10 -5.95
C GLN A 9 1.13 -10.64 -5.60
N VAL A 10 1.36 -10.28 -4.36
CA VAL A 10 1.13 -8.98 -3.78
C VAL A 10 -0.35 -8.64 -3.76
N THR A 11 -0.95 -8.88 -2.61
CA THR A 11 -2.37 -8.57 -2.36
C THR A 11 -2.52 -7.18 -1.76
N GLU A 12 -3.75 -6.69 -1.68
CA GLU A 12 -4.05 -5.45 -0.97
C GLU A 12 -3.57 -5.52 0.49
N SER A 13 -3.77 -6.66 1.13
CA SER A 13 -3.31 -6.88 2.50
C SER A 13 -1.79 -6.73 2.63
N ASP A 14 -1.04 -7.22 1.65
CA ASP A 14 0.43 -7.08 1.63
C ASP A 14 0.84 -5.60 1.52
N LEU A 15 0.13 -4.82 0.70
CA LEU A 15 0.41 -3.40 0.53
C LEU A 15 0.14 -2.62 1.82
N PHE A 16 -0.97 -2.90 2.48
CA PHE A 16 -1.30 -2.27 3.76
C PHE A 16 -0.33 -2.67 4.86
N LYS A 17 0.05 -3.94 4.92
CA LYS A 17 1.02 -4.41 5.92
C LYS A 17 2.37 -3.72 5.73
N ALA A 18 2.85 -3.65 4.50
CA ALA A 18 4.13 -3.01 4.20
C ALA A 18 4.11 -1.52 4.57
N THR A 19 3.05 -0.81 4.20
CA THR A 19 2.89 0.61 4.51
C THR A 19 2.77 0.83 6.01
N GLY A 20 1.99 0.00 6.70
CA GLY A 20 1.84 0.06 8.16
C GLY A 20 3.15 -0.20 8.90
N ASP A 21 3.92 -1.18 8.45
CA ASP A 21 5.23 -1.49 9.03
C ASP A 21 6.19 -0.31 8.85
N PHE A 22 6.19 0.32 7.68
CA PHE A 22 7.01 1.51 7.44
C PHE A 22 6.61 2.68 8.34
N LEU A 23 5.29 2.92 8.47
CA LEU A 23 4.78 3.95 9.38
C LEU A 23 5.19 3.68 10.82
N SER A 24 5.18 2.42 11.24
CA SER A 24 5.60 2.03 12.60
C SER A 24 7.09 2.27 12.85
N VAL A 25 7.91 2.13 11.82
CA VAL A 25 9.34 2.46 11.91
C VAL A 25 9.55 3.97 12.06
N LEU A 26 8.80 4.77 11.30
CA LEU A 26 8.92 6.23 11.35
C LEU A 26 8.29 6.82 12.63
N PHE A 27 7.18 6.24 13.07
CA PHE A 27 6.37 6.77 14.17
C PHE A 27 6.06 5.67 15.19
N PRO A 28 7.07 5.26 15.99
CA PRO A 28 6.89 4.11 16.89
C PRO A 28 5.88 4.34 18.00
N ASP A 29 5.58 5.60 18.33
CA ASP A 29 4.62 5.94 19.38
C ASP A 29 3.17 6.04 18.85
N ALA A 30 2.98 6.01 17.53
CA ALA A 30 1.66 6.10 16.92
C ALA A 30 1.06 4.71 16.72
N GLU A 31 -0.25 4.58 16.97
CA GLU A 31 -0.99 3.39 16.59
C GLU A 31 -1.36 3.48 15.12
N ILE A 32 -1.13 2.39 14.38
CA ILE A 32 -1.44 2.32 12.96
C ILE A 32 -2.71 1.50 12.76
N THR A 33 -3.71 2.07 12.11
CA THR A 33 -4.99 1.41 11.86
C THR A 33 -5.33 1.45 10.39
N GLN A 34 -6.13 0.48 9.96
CA GLN A 34 -6.72 0.47 8.62
C GLN A 34 -8.19 0.83 8.77
N THR A 35 -8.65 1.85 8.03
CA THR A 35 -10.06 2.21 8.02
C THR A 35 -10.86 1.11 7.34
N GLN A 36 -12.17 1.09 7.56
CA GLN A 36 -13.09 0.08 7.02
C GLN A 36 -12.92 -1.32 7.62
N GLN A 37 -12.18 -1.45 8.70
CA GLN A 37 -12.22 -2.68 9.48
C GLN A 37 -13.49 -2.68 10.33
N ASN A 38 -14.28 -3.75 10.19
CA ASN A 38 -15.51 -3.88 10.94
C ASN A 38 -15.23 -3.96 12.44
N GLN A 39 -15.98 -3.20 13.24
CA GLN A 39 -16.00 -3.27 14.70
C GLN A 39 -14.72 -2.82 15.41
N THR A 40 -13.88 -2.06 14.76
CA THR A 40 -12.71 -1.47 15.43
C THR A 40 -13.09 -0.10 15.96
N SER A 41 -12.94 0.09 17.27
CA SER A 41 -13.12 1.42 17.87
C SER A 41 -11.96 2.32 17.50
N MET A 42 -12.24 3.64 17.35
CA MET A 42 -11.17 4.60 17.08
C MET A 42 -10.18 4.64 18.26
N PRO A 43 -8.86 4.57 17.97
CA PRO A 43 -7.86 4.73 19.01
C PRO A 43 -7.95 6.10 19.66
N LYS A 44 -7.57 6.18 20.94
CA LYS A 44 -7.44 7.44 21.65
C LYS A 44 -5.99 7.93 21.52
N GLY A 45 -5.84 9.25 21.33
CA GLY A 45 -4.51 9.86 21.23
C GLY A 45 -3.98 9.88 19.80
N GLY A 46 -2.66 9.82 19.64
CA GLY A 46 -2.01 9.88 18.33
C GLY A 46 -2.12 8.55 17.59
N PHE A 47 -2.71 8.59 16.41
CA PHE A 47 -2.78 7.41 15.55
C PHE A 47 -2.77 7.81 14.08
N ILE A 48 -2.49 6.85 13.23
CA ILE A 48 -2.49 7.03 11.77
C ILE A 48 -3.41 5.99 11.17
N SER A 49 -4.35 6.42 10.34
CA SER A 49 -5.24 5.52 9.64
C SER A 49 -4.92 5.46 8.16
N MET A 50 -5.05 4.28 7.58
CA MET A 50 -4.82 4.02 6.15
C MET A 50 -6.14 3.70 5.48
N THR A 51 -6.41 4.37 4.35
CA THR A 51 -7.62 4.14 3.55
C THR A 51 -7.22 3.93 2.10
N PRO A 52 -7.62 2.81 1.47
CA PRO A 52 -7.33 2.59 0.07
C PRO A 52 -8.17 3.55 -0.79
N LEU A 53 -7.55 4.14 -1.80
CA LEU A 53 -8.26 5.03 -2.72
C LEU A 53 -8.36 4.44 -4.12
N PHE A 54 -7.23 4.26 -4.78
CA PHE A 54 -7.19 3.86 -6.18
C PHE A 54 -6.08 2.88 -6.46
N LEU A 55 -6.33 2.03 -7.45
CA LEU A 55 -5.30 1.27 -8.14
C LEU A 55 -5.49 1.58 -9.63
N THR A 56 -4.56 2.32 -10.20
CA THR A 56 -4.65 2.80 -11.58
C THR A 56 -3.58 2.14 -12.43
N ASP A 57 -3.95 1.63 -13.60
CA ASP A 57 -2.98 1.09 -14.53
C ASP A 57 -2.29 2.22 -15.29
N LEU A 58 -0.96 2.17 -15.33
CA LEU A 58 -0.13 3.14 -16.04
C LEU A 58 0.38 2.58 -17.37
N SER A 59 0.31 1.27 -17.55
CA SER A 59 0.75 0.60 -18.77
C SER A 59 -0.14 -0.59 -19.08
N THR A 60 -0.02 -1.11 -20.30
CA THR A 60 -0.61 -2.40 -20.64
C THR A 60 0.20 -3.53 -20.01
N SER A 61 -0.45 -4.69 -19.83
CA SER A 61 0.23 -5.84 -19.24
C SER A 61 1.30 -6.39 -20.16
N ALA A 62 2.48 -6.64 -19.59
CA ALA A 62 3.49 -7.45 -20.22
C ALA A 62 3.26 -8.92 -19.84
N VAL A 63 3.37 -9.82 -20.79
CA VAL A 63 3.15 -11.24 -20.57
C VAL A 63 4.49 -11.95 -20.61
N ASN A 64 4.80 -12.68 -19.55
CA ASN A 64 5.99 -13.51 -19.46
C ASN A 64 5.56 -14.96 -19.31
N TYR A 65 6.10 -15.84 -20.15
CA TYR A 65 5.76 -17.25 -20.13
C TYR A 65 6.84 -18.05 -19.42
N GLU A 66 6.41 -18.85 -18.44
CA GLU A 66 7.30 -19.76 -17.72
C GLU A 66 6.86 -21.20 -17.98
N HIS A 67 7.81 -22.01 -18.42
CA HIS A 67 7.62 -23.43 -18.68
C HIS A 67 8.40 -24.25 -17.65
N ASP A 68 7.78 -25.32 -17.15
CA ASP A 68 8.43 -26.18 -16.16
C ASP A 68 9.53 -27.09 -16.73
N GLY A 69 9.64 -27.17 -18.06
CA GLY A 69 10.62 -27.99 -18.74
C GLY A 69 10.27 -29.48 -18.81
N ILE A 70 9.21 -29.91 -18.16
CA ILE A 70 8.85 -31.33 -18.01
C ILE A 70 7.54 -31.66 -18.68
N SER A 71 6.55 -30.75 -18.63
CA SER A 71 5.20 -30.97 -19.16
C SER A 71 4.91 -29.99 -20.30
N ASP A 72 3.75 -30.19 -20.96
CA ASP A 72 3.23 -29.26 -21.96
C ASP A 72 2.62 -28.02 -21.32
N TYR A 73 2.64 -27.94 -20.02
CA TYR A 73 2.00 -26.88 -19.24
C TYR A 73 3.03 -26.01 -18.55
N GLY A 74 2.71 -24.78 -18.37
CA GLY A 74 3.46 -23.80 -17.63
C GLY A 74 2.54 -22.69 -17.18
N ARG A 75 3.07 -21.52 -16.97
CA ARG A 75 2.30 -20.37 -16.52
C ARG A 75 2.61 -19.15 -17.38
N ALA A 76 1.60 -18.30 -17.52
CA ALA A 76 1.77 -16.95 -18.06
C ALA A 76 1.68 -15.98 -16.89
N GLU A 77 2.68 -15.14 -16.75
CA GLU A 77 2.69 -14.06 -15.75
C GLU A 77 2.32 -12.74 -16.42
N LEU A 78 1.32 -12.07 -15.85
CA LEU A 78 0.86 -10.76 -16.32
C LEU A 78 1.40 -9.70 -15.37
N ARG A 79 2.22 -8.80 -15.89
CA ARG A 79 2.82 -7.70 -15.14
C ARG A 79 2.52 -6.40 -15.86
N ARG A 80 2.18 -5.37 -15.11
CA ARG A 80 2.03 -4.02 -15.65
C ARG A 80 2.49 -3.02 -14.59
N VAL A 81 2.75 -1.80 -15.04
CA VAL A 81 3.04 -0.71 -14.11
C VAL A 81 1.72 -0.14 -13.63
N ASP A 82 1.49 -0.20 -12.33
CA ASP A 82 0.33 0.35 -11.66
C ASP A 82 0.74 1.44 -10.69
N GLU A 83 -0.20 2.30 -10.35
CA GLU A 83 -0.07 3.24 -9.25
C GLU A 83 -1.13 2.92 -8.21
N TRP A 84 -0.67 2.62 -7.00
CA TRP A 84 -1.53 2.44 -5.84
C TRP A 84 -1.54 3.72 -5.03
N GLN A 85 -2.73 4.14 -4.66
CA GLN A 85 -2.94 5.36 -3.89
C GLN A 85 -3.61 5.03 -2.58
N CYS A 86 -2.97 5.43 -1.49
CA CYS A 86 -3.45 5.20 -0.14
C CYS A 86 -3.53 6.52 0.60
N GLN A 87 -4.70 6.83 1.16
CA GLN A 87 -4.85 8.01 1.99
C GLN A 87 -4.35 7.70 3.40
N LEU A 88 -3.51 8.59 3.92
CA LEU A 88 -3.03 8.52 5.29
C LEU A 88 -3.61 9.70 6.06
N ASP A 89 -4.25 9.41 7.18
CA ASP A 89 -4.79 10.41 8.09
C ASP A 89 -4.01 10.35 9.39
N PHE A 90 -3.39 11.48 9.75
CA PHE A 90 -2.60 11.62 10.95
C PHE A 90 -3.42 12.38 11.99
N TYR A 91 -3.57 11.78 13.18
CA TYR A 91 -4.36 12.33 14.27
C TYR A 91 -3.48 12.62 15.48
N GLY A 92 -3.89 13.59 16.27
CA GLY A 92 -3.25 13.93 17.53
C GLY A 92 -2.37 15.17 17.45
N ASP A 93 -1.66 15.48 18.54
CA ASP A 93 -0.87 16.71 18.67
C ASP A 93 0.29 16.78 17.69
N GLN A 94 0.80 15.62 17.24
CA GLN A 94 1.92 15.54 16.31
C GLN A 94 1.47 15.30 14.86
N ALA A 95 0.18 15.44 14.56
CA ALA A 95 -0.37 15.12 13.26
C ALA A 95 0.32 15.87 12.12
N GLN A 96 0.45 17.20 12.24
CA GLN A 96 1.11 18.01 11.22
C GLN A 96 2.58 17.63 11.04
N ASN A 97 3.30 17.46 12.16
CA ASN A 97 4.71 17.12 12.12
C ASN A 97 4.93 15.74 11.48
N ASN A 98 4.14 14.76 11.86
CA ASN A 98 4.24 13.42 11.31
C ASN A 98 3.89 13.38 9.82
N ALA A 99 2.84 14.08 9.41
CA ALA A 99 2.48 14.19 8.01
C ALA A 99 3.58 14.86 7.19
N THR A 100 4.20 15.90 7.72
CA THR A 100 5.32 16.59 7.07
C THR A 100 6.53 15.67 6.92
N ILE A 101 6.87 14.93 7.97
CA ILE A 101 7.97 13.95 7.93
C ILE A 101 7.70 12.90 6.85
N PHE A 102 6.52 12.31 6.86
CA PHE A 102 6.17 11.27 5.88
C PHE A 102 6.21 11.82 4.45
N SER A 103 5.67 13.01 4.21
CA SER A 103 5.63 13.58 2.86
C SER A 103 7.01 13.80 2.26
N ARG A 104 8.01 14.07 3.10
CA ARG A 104 9.39 14.24 2.64
C ARG A 104 10.10 12.92 2.47
N ILE A 105 9.90 12.00 3.40
CA ILE A 105 10.56 10.68 3.38
C ILE A 105 10.01 9.81 2.25
N ALA A 106 8.74 9.91 1.91
CA ALA A 106 8.11 9.07 0.88
C ALA A 106 8.81 9.11 -0.48
N ARG A 107 9.45 10.23 -0.81
CA ARG A 107 10.20 10.40 -2.06
C ARG A 107 11.70 10.16 -1.92
N SER A 108 12.16 9.81 -0.73
CA SER A 108 13.57 9.70 -0.44
C SER A 108 14.13 8.33 -0.80
N GLU A 109 15.45 8.28 -0.96
CA GLU A 109 16.18 7.02 -1.12
C GLU A 109 16.00 6.12 0.10
N PHE A 110 15.89 6.70 1.29
CA PHE A 110 15.63 5.94 2.51
C PHE A 110 14.38 5.08 2.39
N ALA A 111 13.27 5.65 1.89
CA ALA A 111 12.04 4.91 1.71
C ALA A 111 12.19 3.79 0.67
N CYS A 112 12.80 4.08 -0.47
CA CYS A 112 13.02 3.08 -1.52
C CYS A 112 13.85 1.91 -1.01
N THR A 113 14.93 2.20 -0.28
CA THR A 113 15.80 1.17 0.27
C THR A 113 15.08 0.35 1.34
N TRP A 114 14.33 1.02 2.21
CA TRP A 114 13.62 0.32 3.27
C TRP A 114 12.61 -0.69 2.70
N PHE A 115 11.78 -0.28 1.73
CA PHE A 115 10.80 -1.18 1.13
C PHE A 115 11.49 -2.32 0.38
N MET A 116 12.54 -2.03 -0.36
CA MET A 116 13.28 -3.07 -1.09
C MET A 116 13.85 -4.14 -0.15
N GLU A 117 14.36 -3.74 1.00
CA GLU A 117 15.01 -4.65 1.95
C GLU A 117 14.04 -5.34 2.91
N ASN A 118 12.93 -4.69 3.28
CA ASN A 118 12.05 -5.16 4.34
C ASN A 118 10.67 -5.61 3.86
N ALA A 119 10.18 -5.05 2.77
CA ALA A 119 8.85 -5.33 2.26
C ALA A 119 8.80 -5.04 0.76
N ASN A 120 9.41 -5.90 -0.02
CA ASN A 120 9.57 -5.71 -1.46
C ASN A 120 8.26 -6.03 -2.21
N VAL A 121 7.18 -5.35 -1.84
CA VAL A 121 5.85 -5.48 -2.46
C VAL A 121 5.42 -4.22 -3.18
N LEU A 122 6.12 -3.11 -2.95
CA LEU A 122 5.85 -1.84 -3.63
C LEU A 122 7.13 -1.01 -3.72
N VAL A 123 7.12 -0.08 -4.65
CA VAL A 123 8.16 0.95 -4.77
C VAL A 123 7.50 2.29 -4.47
N PRO A 124 7.93 3.00 -3.41
CA PRO A 124 7.33 4.29 -3.09
C PRO A 124 7.65 5.32 -4.16
N LEU A 125 6.67 6.13 -4.53
CA LEU A 125 6.84 7.20 -5.52
C LEU A 125 6.94 8.57 -4.85
N TYR A 126 5.86 8.98 -4.21
CA TYR A 126 5.78 10.28 -3.57
C TYR A 126 4.54 10.35 -2.69
N SER A 127 4.44 11.43 -1.93
CA SER A 127 3.24 11.80 -1.19
C SER A 127 2.68 13.10 -1.77
N GLY A 128 1.37 13.20 -1.84
CA GLY A 128 0.71 14.48 -2.07
C GLY A 128 0.99 15.42 -0.89
N PRO A 129 0.66 16.71 -1.03
CA PRO A 129 0.90 17.67 0.05
C PRO A 129 0.01 17.37 1.26
N PRO A 130 0.56 17.45 2.48
CA PRO A 130 -0.26 17.36 3.68
C PRO A 130 -1.26 18.52 3.74
N ARG A 131 -2.50 18.21 4.10
CA ARG A 131 -3.54 19.23 4.27
C ARG A 131 -4.29 19.01 5.57
N GLN A 132 -4.72 20.11 6.17
CA GLN A 132 -5.50 20.05 7.39
C GLN A 132 -6.94 19.63 7.07
N THR A 133 -7.41 18.61 7.78
CA THR A 133 -8.75 18.08 7.64
C THR A 133 -9.38 17.87 9.02
N SER A 134 -9.14 18.81 9.93
CA SER A 134 -9.61 18.71 11.32
C SER A 134 -11.10 18.41 11.38
N MET A 135 -11.48 17.64 12.39
CA MET A 135 -12.85 17.18 12.59
C MET A 135 -13.31 17.46 14.01
N ILE A 136 -14.62 17.48 14.20
CA ILE A 136 -15.22 17.55 15.53
C ILE A 136 -15.47 16.10 15.98
N ASN A 137 -14.91 15.72 17.14
CA ASN A 137 -15.10 14.39 17.70
C ASN A 137 -16.48 14.23 18.37
N GLY A 138 -16.78 13.03 18.88
CA GLY A 138 -18.05 12.74 19.55
C GLY A 138 -18.31 13.56 20.81
N GLU A 139 -17.30 14.19 21.39
CA GLU A 139 -17.39 15.08 22.55
C GLU A 139 -17.52 16.56 22.14
N LYS A 140 -17.71 16.84 20.85
CA LYS A 140 -17.79 18.17 20.25
C LYS A 140 -16.53 19.00 20.42
N GLN A 141 -15.38 18.34 20.51
CA GLN A 141 -14.07 18.99 20.55
C GLN A 141 -13.39 18.88 19.19
N TRP A 142 -12.63 19.92 18.83
CA TRP A 142 -11.82 19.88 17.63
C TRP A 142 -10.65 18.90 17.82
N GLU A 143 -10.55 17.97 16.89
CA GLU A 143 -9.45 17.02 16.85
C GLU A 143 -8.56 17.32 15.64
N SER A 144 -7.26 17.47 15.87
CA SER A 144 -6.31 17.74 14.81
C SER A 144 -6.18 16.51 13.91
N ARG A 145 -6.41 16.71 12.61
CA ARG A 145 -6.22 15.67 11.60
C ARG A 145 -5.55 16.29 10.38
N TRP A 146 -4.49 15.64 9.92
CA TRP A 146 -3.79 16.01 8.70
C TRP A 146 -3.81 14.82 7.75
N THR A 147 -4.13 15.08 6.50
CA THR A 147 -4.34 14.06 5.49
C THR A 147 -3.38 14.25 4.33
N LEU A 148 -2.85 13.16 3.82
CA LEU A 148 -2.10 13.12 2.57
C LEU A 148 -2.40 11.84 1.81
N GLU A 149 -2.05 11.81 0.52
CA GLU A 149 -2.12 10.61 -0.30
C GLU A 149 -0.73 10.08 -0.56
N PHE A 150 -0.50 8.81 -0.22
CA PHE A 150 0.73 8.10 -0.54
C PHE A 150 0.57 7.39 -1.88
N HIS A 151 1.52 7.61 -2.78
CA HIS A 151 1.55 7.02 -4.12
C HIS A 151 2.71 6.05 -4.23
N ALA A 152 2.44 4.85 -4.73
CA ALA A 152 3.45 3.81 -4.88
C ALA A 152 3.15 2.94 -6.11
N ASN A 153 4.20 2.31 -6.65
CA ASN A 153 4.02 1.27 -7.66
C ASN A 153 3.97 -0.09 -6.95
N PRO A 154 2.81 -0.75 -6.90
CA PRO A 154 2.76 -2.08 -6.33
C PRO A 154 3.36 -3.10 -7.31
N LEU A 155 4.04 -4.10 -6.76
CA LEU A 155 4.71 -5.13 -7.56
C LEU A 155 3.76 -6.32 -7.78
N ILE A 156 2.58 -6.06 -8.32
CA ILE A 156 1.52 -7.04 -8.49
C ILE A 156 1.81 -7.92 -9.70
N VAL A 157 1.67 -9.23 -9.52
CA VAL A 157 1.80 -10.21 -10.59
C VAL A 157 0.59 -11.13 -10.57
N VAL A 158 -0.07 -11.27 -11.70
CA VAL A 158 -1.15 -12.24 -11.89
C VAL A 158 -0.61 -13.37 -12.75
N SER A 159 -0.80 -14.60 -12.33
CA SER A 159 -0.36 -15.77 -13.10
C SER A 159 -1.55 -16.67 -13.43
N VAL A 160 -1.54 -17.19 -14.65
CA VAL A 160 -2.57 -18.11 -15.14
C VAL A 160 -1.90 -19.33 -15.74
N PRO A 161 -2.58 -20.51 -15.74
CA PRO A 161 -2.05 -21.68 -16.41
C PRO A 161 -1.93 -21.44 -17.93
N GLN A 162 -0.84 -21.90 -18.50
CA GLN A 162 -0.59 -21.76 -19.92
C GLN A 162 -0.16 -23.11 -20.50
N GLN A 163 -0.82 -23.54 -21.56
CA GLN A 163 -0.39 -24.73 -22.29
C GLN A 163 0.66 -24.33 -23.32
N PHE A 164 1.76 -25.06 -23.33
CA PHE A 164 2.81 -24.90 -24.32
C PHE A 164 2.71 -26.05 -25.36
N MET A 165 2.86 -25.70 -26.61
CA MET A 165 2.93 -26.69 -27.68
C MET A 165 4.37 -27.18 -27.83
N THR A 166 4.52 -28.48 -27.89
CA THR A 166 5.79 -29.13 -28.15
C THR A 166 6.06 -29.26 -29.65
#